data_ef1abeb7b7babcbcd363305b95158582
#
_entry.id   ef1abeb7b7babcbcd363305b95158582
#
_cell.length_a   1.000
_cell.length_b   1.000
_cell.length_c   1.000
_cell.angle_alpha   90.00
_cell.angle_beta   90.00
_cell.angle_gamma   90.00
#
_symmetry.space_group_name_H-M   'P 1'
#
loop_
_entity.id
_entity.type
_entity.pdbx_description
1 polymer ?
#
loop_
_entity_poly.entity_id
_entity_poly.type
_entity_poly.pdbx_seq_one_letter_code
_entity_poly.pdbx_strand_id
1 'polypeptide(L)'
;MALEKKLSDFDKALQRLEESYEKTVLNQNNEEYSFFRDATIQRFEFTLEIAWKSIKHFLLEYEGVSCQSPKGCVREFLSCGYLTQAQTVGFLEMIDDRNLSTHTYHEEVAETIFMHIKRYLPLLKHIYKLLDKS
;
A
#
# COMPACT_ATOMS: atom_id res chain seq x y z
N MET A 1 -12.71 0.98 17.49
CA MET A 1 -13.63 1.91 16.79
C MET A 1 -13.30 1.97 15.31
N ALA A 2 -13.33 3.18 14.72
CA ALA A 2 -13.05 3.32 13.29
C ALA A 2 -11.66 2.82 12.90
N LEU A 3 -10.65 3.12 13.71
CA LEU A 3 -9.28 2.67 13.44
C LEU A 3 -9.16 1.15 13.51
N GLU A 4 -9.78 0.52 14.50
CA GLU A 4 -9.72 -0.94 14.66
C GLU A 4 -10.28 -1.66 13.44
N LYS A 5 -11.42 -1.18 12.93
CA LYS A 5 -12.02 -1.76 11.74
C LYS A 5 -11.12 -1.55 10.51
N LYS A 6 -10.54 -0.35 10.38
CA LYS A 6 -9.62 -0.07 9.29
C LYS A 6 -8.38 -0.95 9.34
N LEU A 7 -7.85 -1.21 10.54
CA LEU A 7 -6.69 -2.09 10.69
C LEU A 7 -7.03 -3.54 10.37
N SER A 8 -8.23 -3.99 10.73
CA SER A 8 -8.69 -5.32 10.35
C SER A 8 -8.78 -5.45 8.83
N ASP A 9 -9.34 -4.44 8.17
CA ASP A 9 -9.43 -4.41 6.70
C ASP A 9 -8.05 -4.32 6.07
N PHE A 10 -7.14 -3.55 6.67
CA PHE A 10 -5.76 -3.41 6.19
C PHE A 10 -5.04 -4.76 6.24
N ASP A 11 -5.15 -5.47 7.35
CA ASP A 11 -4.53 -6.78 7.50
C ASP A 11 -5.00 -7.76 6.43
N LYS A 12 -6.32 -7.81 6.22
CA LYS A 12 -6.90 -8.70 5.19
C LYS A 12 -6.44 -8.32 3.79
N ALA A 13 -6.45 -7.03 3.47
CA ALA A 13 -6.01 -6.56 2.16
C ALA A 13 -4.53 -6.89 1.93
N LEU A 14 -3.70 -6.72 2.95
CA LEU A 14 -2.27 -7.01 2.88
C LEU A 14 -2.01 -8.50 2.63
N GLN A 15 -2.73 -9.36 3.34
CA GLN A 15 -2.62 -10.81 3.14
C GLN A 15 -3.02 -11.21 1.72
N ARG A 16 -4.10 -10.65 1.20
CA ARG A 16 -4.56 -10.92 -0.17
C ARG A 16 -3.57 -10.41 -1.21
N LEU A 17 -2.97 -9.27 -0.97
CA LEU A 17 -1.95 -8.72 -1.86
C LEU A 17 -0.74 -9.64 -1.91
N GLU A 18 -0.25 -10.08 -0.77
CA GLU A 18 0.91 -10.97 -0.69
C GLU A 18 0.62 -12.31 -1.38
N GLU A 19 -0.53 -12.89 -1.13
CA GLU A 19 -0.97 -14.13 -1.78
C GLU A 19 -1.00 -13.98 -3.29
N SER A 20 -1.59 -12.90 -3.79
CA SER A 20 -1.68 -12.63 -5.21
C SER A 20 -0.30 -12.40 -5.83
N TYR A 21 0.56 -11.68 -5.13
CA TYR A 21 1.93 -11.44 -5.58
C TYR A 21 2.70 -12.77 -5.75
N GLU A 22 2.65 -13.62 -4.74
CA GLU A 22 3.33 -14.93 -4.78
C GLU A 22 2.81 -15.79 -5.92
N LYS A 23 1.49 -15.81 -6.12
CA LYS A 23 0.87 -16.57 -7.19
C LYS A 23 1.32 -16.07 -8.57
N THR A 24 1.44 -14.75 -8.72
CA THR A 24 1.91 -14.15 -9.97
C THR A 24 3.36 -14.54 -10.25
N VAL A 25 4.22 -14.52 -9.23
CA VAL A 25 5.63 -14.90 -9.37
C VAL A 25 5.73 -16.36 -9.83
N LEU A 26 4.90 -17.25 -9.28
CA LEU A 26 4.90 -18.67 -9.66
C LEU A 26 4.42 -18.90 -11.09
N ASN A 27 3.74 -17.95 -11.70
CA ASN A 27 3.12 -18.08 -13.02
C ASN A 27 3.76 -17.17 -14.07
N GLN A 28 4.99 -16.71 -13.85
CA GLN A 28 5.63 -15.74 -14.75
C GLN A 28 5.81 -16.22 -16.18
N ASN A 29 5.94 -17.54 -16.39
CA ASN A 29 6.12 -18.13 -17.71
C ASN A 29 4.82 -18.73 -18.27
N ASN A 30 3.69 -18.42 -17.66
CA ASN A 30 2.37 -18.96 -18.00
C ASN A 30 1.62 -17.95 -18.85
N GLU A 31 0.74 -18.41 -19.74
CA GLU A 31 -0.14 -17.55 -20.54
C GLU A 31 -1.01 -16.65 -19.69
N GLU A 32 -1.34 -17.11 -18.48
CA GLU A 32 -2.22 -16.37 -17.57
C GLU A 32 -1.49 -15.35 -16.69
N TYR A 33 -0.19 -15.20 -16.90
CA TYR A 33 0.61 -14.28 -16.08
C TYR A 33 -0.01 -12.87 -15.98
N SER A 34 -0.43 -12.31 -17.12
CA SER A 34 -0.97 -10.96 -17.12
C SER A 34 -2.25 -10.82 -16.30
N PHE A 35 -3.07 -11.87 -16.26
CA PHE A 35 -4.28 -11.86 -15.40
C PHE A 35 -3.91 -11.82 -13.92
N PHE A 36 -2.94 -12.64 -13.51
CA PHE A 36 -2.48 -12.65 -12.11
C PHE A 36 -1.81 -11.32 -11.75
N ARG A 37 -0.97 -10.80 -12.64
CA ARG A 37 -0.32 -9.51 -12.44
C ARG A 37 -1.33 -8.40 -12.26
N ASP A 38 -2.31 -8.31 -13.14
CA ASP A 38 -3.32 -7.24 -13.11
C ASP A 38 -4.20 -7.35 -11.87
N ALA A 39 -4.52 -8.58 -11.45
CA ALA A 39 -5.24 -8.79 -10.20
C ALA A 39 -4.41 -8.33 -8.99
N THR A 40 -3.10 -8.57 -9.02
CA THR A 40 -2.19 -8.13 -7.96
C THR A 40 -2.14 -6.60 -7.89
N ILE A 41 -2.07 -5.93 -9.04
CA ILE A 41 -2.09 -4.46 -9.08
C ILE A 41 -3.38 -3.93 -8.48
N GLN A 42 -4.53 -4.52 -8.78
CA GLN A 42 -5.81 -4.11 -8.20
C GLN A 42 -5.81 -4.28 -6.69
N ARG A 43 -5.28 -5.39 -6.18
CA ARG A 43 -5.17 -5.61 -4.74
C ARG A 43 -4.20 -4.63 -4.09
N PHE A 44 -3.14 -4.24 -4.80
CA PHE A 44 -2.23 -3.19 -4.35
C PHE A 44 -2.99 -1.86 -4.20
N GLU A 45 -3.81 -1.50 -5.18
CA GLU A 45 -4.62 -0.27 -5.11
C GLU A 45 -5.51 -0.26 -3.87
N PHE A 46 -6.21 -1.36 -3.61
CA PHE A 46 -7.08 -1.48 -2.44
C PHE A 46 -6.27 -1.37 -1.14
N THR A 47 -5.14 -2.04 -1.08
CA THR A 47 -4.31 -2.07 0.12
C THR A 47 -3.76 -0.68 0.43
N LEU A 48 -3.27 0.01 -0.58
CA LEU A 48 -2.74 1.37 -0.38
C LEU A 48 -3.83 2.33 0.07
N GLU A 49 -5.02 2.24 -0.51
CA GLU A 49 -6.15 3.09 -0.13
C GLU A 49 -6.48 2.90 1.36
N ILE A 50 -6.54 1.66 1.81
CA ILE A 50 -6.82 1.36 3.22
C ILE A 50 -5.65 1.83 4.10
N ALA A 51 -4.41 1.65 3.63
CA ALA A 51 -3.22 2.02 4.41
C ALA A 51 -3.19 3.51 4.73
N TRP A 52 -3.32 4.38 3.73
CA TRP A 52 -3.22 5.81 3.99
C TRP A 52 -4.43 6.33 4.79
N LYS A 53 -5.61 5.75 4.60
CA LYS A 53 -6.78 6.11 5.41
C LYS A 53 -6.63 5.65 6.85
N SER A 54 -5.97 4.52 7.08
CA SER A 54 -5.63 4.06 8.42
C SER A 54 -4.64 5.02 9.11
N ILE A 55 -3.65 5.50 8.36
CA ILE A 55 -2.73 6.54 8.86
C ILE A 55 -3.51 7.80 9.25
N LYS A 56 -4.45 8.22 8.41
CA LYS A 56 -5.27 9.40 8.67
C LYS A 56 -6.03 9.27 10.00
N HIS A 57 -6.69 8.14 10.21
CA HIS A 57 -7.42 7.89 11.46
C HIS A 57 -6.49 7.80 12.66
N PHE A 58 -5.35 7.15 12.49
CA PHE A 58 -4.35 7.01 13.55
C PHE A 58 -3.82 8.39 13.99
N LEU A 59 -3.46 9.22 13.03
CA LEU A 59 -2.94 10.56 13.33
C LEU A 59 -3.97 11.42 14.08
N LEU A 60 -5.22 11.33 13.69
CA LEU A 60 -6.26 12.07 14.38
C LEU A 60 -6.44 11.57 15.81
N GLU A 61 -6.48 10.25 16.00
CA GLU A 61 -6.74 9.64 17.31
C GLU A 61 -5.57 9.79 18.27
N TYR A 62 -4.35 9.54 17.82
CA TYR A 62 -3.17 9.49 18.69
C TYR A 62 -2.36 10.78 18.74
N GLU A 63 -2.40 11.59 17.69
CA GLU A 63 -1.58 12.80 17.59
C GLU A 63 -2.41 14.07 17.51
N GLY A 64 -3.72 13.96 17.36
CA GLY A 64 -4.58 15.12 17.18
C GLY A 64 -4.33 15.88 15.87
N VAL A 65 -3.73 15.20 14.88
CA VAL A 65 -3.37 15.79 13.59
C VAL A 65 -4.39 15.41 12.55
N SER A 66 -4.88 16.40 11.81
CA SER A 66 -5.82 16.20 10.71
C SER A 66 -5.09 16.33 9.39
N CYS A 67 -5.30 15.38 8.48
CA CYS A 67 -4.75 15.41 7.14
C CYS A 67 -5.82 14.95 6.15
N GLN A 68 -5.74 15.40 4.88
CA GLN A 68 -6.84 15.23 3.94
C GLN A 68 -6.45 14.50 2.65
N SER A 69 -5.17 14.29 2.39
CA SER A 69 -4.70 13.67 1.16
C SER A 69 -3.72 12.54 1.48
N PRO A 70 -3.57 11.56 0.56
CA PRO A 70 -2.60 10.50 0.78
C PRO A 70 -1.19 11.00 1.08
N LYS A 71 -0.65 11.88 0.22
CA LYS A 71 0.71 12.41 0.41
C LYS A 71 0.79 13.29 1.65
N GLY A 72 -0.25 14.08 1.91
CA GLY A 72 -0.30 14.92 3.11
C GLY A 72 -0.25 14.09 4.38
N CYS A 73 -1.02 13.00 4.44
CA CYS A 73 -1.05 12.13 5.61
C CYS A 73 0.29 11.42 5.82
N VAL A 74 0.96 11.00 4.75
CA VAL A 74 2.28 10.37 4.86
C VAL A 74 3.31 11.37 5.40
N ARG A 75 3.28 12.62 4.92
CA ARG A 75 4.19 13.67 5.40
C ARG A 75 3.95 13.99 6.87
N GLU A 76 2.68 14.03 7.29
CA GLU A 76 2.35 14.24 8.71
C GLU A 76 2.82 13.06 9.56
N PHE A 77 2.73 11.84 9.04
CA PHE A 77 3.21 10.64 9.71
C PHE A 77 4.73 10.70 9.92
N LEU A 78 5.46 11.19 8.92
CA LEU A 78 6.89 11.47 9.06
C LEU A 78 7.15 12.55 10.12
N SER A 79 6.41 13.66 10.06
CA SER A 79 6.58 14.79 11.00
C SER A 79 6.35 14.35 12.45
N CYS A 80 5.45 13.40 12.67
CA CYS A 80 5.18 12.86 14.01
C CYS A 80 6.22 11.80 14.44
N GLY A 81 7.20 11.51 13.60
CA GLY A 81 8.31 10.63 13.96
C GLY A 81 8.10 9.14 13.71
N TYR A 82 7.05 8.76 12.99
CA TYR A 82 6.73 7.34 12.77
C TYR A 82 7.50 6.71 11.62
N LEU A 83 7.94 7.51 10.65
CA LEU A 83 8.66 7.02 9.48
C LEU A 83 10.04 7.66 9.38
N THR A 84 11.01 6.92 8.85
CA THR A 84 12.27 7.49 8.39
C THR A 84 12.04 8.22 7.06
N GLN A 85 13.02 9.03 6.64
CA GLN A 85 12.93 9.68 5.32
C GLN A 85 12.88 8.65 4.20
N ALA A 86 13.69 7.60 4.28
CA ALA A 86 13.69 6.55 3.26
C ALA A 86 12.35 5.84 3.16
N GLN A 87 11.72 5.54 4.29
CA GLN A 87 10.39 4.93 4.32
C GLN A 87 9.33 5.87 3.74
N THR A 88 9.46 7.16 4.01
CA THR A 88 8.56 8.18 3.47
C THR A 88 8.65 8.25 1.95
N VAL A 89 9.88 8.26 1.42
CA VAL A 89 10.10 8.25 -0.04
C VAL A 89 9.45 7.01 -0.64
N GLY A 90 9.66 5.84 -0.03
CA GLY A 90 9.04 4.60 -0.50
C GLY A 90 7.51 4.66 -0.52
N PHE A 91 6.91 5.25 0.50
CA PHE A 91 5.45 5.38 0.54
C PHE A 91 4.94 6.38 -0.51
N LEU A 92 5.65 7.49 -0.70
CA LEU A 92 5.29 8.47 -1.73
C LEU A 92 5.37 7.84 -3.13
N GLU A 93 6.36 6.98 -3.36
CA GLU A 93 6.46 6.21 -4.61
C GLU A 93 5.26 5.28 -4.79
N MET A 94 4.79 4.64 -3.72
CA MET A 94 3.58 3.82 -3.78
C MET A 94 2.38 4.63 -4.25
N ILE A 95 2.23 5.83 -3.72
CA ILE A 95 1.12 6.72 -4.10
C ILE A 95 1.24 7.11 -5.57
N ASP A 96 2.45 7.42 -6.04
CA ASP A 96 2.67 7.72 -7.46
C ASP A 96 2.31 6.54 -8.35
N ASP A 97 2.73 5.33 -7.96
CA ASP A 97 2.36 4.11 -8.71
C ASP A 97 0.87 3.86 -8.70
N ARG A 98 0.21 4.12 -7.57
CA ARG A 98 -1.25 4.02 -7.48
C ARG A 98 -1.91 4.97 -8.47
N ASN A 99 -1.39 6.17 -8.61
CA ASN A 99 -1.92 7.15 -9.56
C ASN A 99 -1.67 6.72 -11.00
N LEU A 100 -0.56 6.04 -11.28
CA LEU A 100 -0.26 5.49 -12.60
C LEU A 100 -1.06 4.23 -12.92
N SER A 101 -1.61 3.55 -11.93
CA SER A 101 -2.28 2.27 -12.13
C SER A 101 -3.55 2.37 -12.97
N THR A 102 -4.05 3.58 -13.24
CA THR A 102 -5.15 3.80 -14.18
C THR A 102 -4.71 3.61 -15.64
N HIS A 103 -3.41 3.48 -15.87
CA HIS A 103 -2.82 3.32 -17.21
C HIS A 103 -2.22 1.93 -17.44
N THR A 104 -2.71 0.91 -16.71
CA THR A 104 -2.19 -0.46 -16.82
C THR A 104 -2.57 -1.16 -18.12
N TYR A 105 -3.40 -0.52 -18.96
CA TYR A 105 -3.59 -0.98 -20.32
C TYR A 105 -2.31 -0.87 -21.17
N HIS A 106 -1.32 -0.08 -20.71
CA HIS A 106 0.04 -0.12 -21.25
C HIS A 106 0.84 -1.19 -20.50
N GLU A 107 1.30 -2.22 -21.20
CA GLU A 107 2.00 -3.35 -20.60
C GLU A 107 3.23 -2.94 -19.80
N GLU A 108 4.01 -1.97 -20.30
CA GLU A 108 5.21 -1.51 -19.60
C GLU A 108 4.87 -0.83 -18.27
N VAL A 109 3.75 -0.13 -18.18
CA VAL A 109 3.30 0.50 -16.92
C VAL A 109 2.91 -0.58 -15.93
N ALA A 110 2.10 -1.56 -16.37
CA ALA A 110 1.67 -2.66 -15.51
C ALA A 110 2.86 -3.44 -14.97
N GLU A 111 3.82 -3.77 -15.84
CA GLU A 111 4.99 -4.54 -15.45
C GLU A 111 5.87 -3.77 -14.45
N THR A 112 6.05 -2.47 -14.68
CA THR A 112 6.84 -1.62 -13.79
C THR A 112 6.22 -1.57 -12.38
N ILE A 113 4.92 -1.34 -12.30
CA ILE A 113 4.21 -1.31 -11.01
C ILE A 113 4.34 -2.65 -10.32
N PHE A 114 4.12 -3.74 -11.04
CA PHE A 114 4.22 -5.08 -10.47
C PHE A 114 5.61 -5.33 -9.87
N MET A 115 6.66 -4.95 -10.58
CA MET A 115 8.03 -5.11 -10.10
C MET A 115 8.28 -4.35 -8.81
N HIS A 116 7.64 -3.20 -8.63
CA HIS A 116 7.80 -2.40 -7.42
C HIS A 116 7.10 -3.01 -6.20
N ILE A 117 6.06 -3.81 -6.41
CA ILE A 117 5.27 -4.39 -5.32
C ILE A 117 6.12 -5.23 -4.38
N LYS A 118 7.15 -5.89 -4.89
CA LYS A 118 8.06 -6.67 -4.07
C LYS A 118 8.65 -5.86 -2.91
N ARG A 119 9.05 -4.62 -3.17
CA ARG A 119 9.62 -3.76 -2.13
C ARG A 119 8.56 -3.04 -1.32
N TYR A 120 7.34 -2.90 -1.85
CA TYR A 120 6.25 -2.25 -1.13
C TYR A 120 5.66 -3.15 -0.04
N LEU A 121 5.68 -4.47 -0.24
CA LEU A 121 5.11 -5.40 0.74
C LEU A 121 5.74 -5.27 2.13
N PRO A 122 7.09 -5.28 2.27
CA PRO A 122 7.70 -5.11 3.60
C PRO A 122 7.36 -3.76 4.24
N LEU A 123 7.31 -2.71 3.43
CA LEU A 123 6.98 -1.37 3.93
C LEU A 123 5.53 -1.31 4.43
N LEU A 124 4.60 -1.88 3.69
CA LEU A 124 3.20 -1.94 4.10
C LEU A 124 3.03 -2.75 5.40
N LYS A 125 3.73 -3.86 5.52
CA LYS A 125 3.73 -4.65 6.75
C LYS A 125 4.28 -3.87 7.94
N HIS A 126 5.34 -3.11 7.71
CA HIS A 126 5.92 -2.26 8.75
C HIS A 126 4.94 -1.18 9.20
N ILE A 127 4.27 -0.54 8.25
CA ILE A 127 3.26 0.48 8.56
C ILE A 127 2.12 -0.13 9.37
N TYR A 128 1.63 -1.29 8.98
CA TYR A 128 0.58 -1.97 9.74
C TYR A 128 1.00 -2.15 11.21
N LYS A 129 2.23 -2.60 11.44
CA LYS A 129 2.75 -2.80 12.81
C LYS A 129 2.83 -1.50 13.59
N LEU A 130 3.20 -0.40 12.93
CA LEU A 130 3.24 0.92 13.59
C LEU A 130 1.85 1.38 14.03
N LEU A 131 0.84 1.08 13.24
CA LEU A 131 -0.53 1.51 13.52
C LEU A 131 -1.24 0.62 14.53
N ASP A 132 -0.82 -0.62 14.64
CA ASP A 132 -1.44 -1.60 15.55
C ASP A 132 -0.87 -1.44 16.95
N LYS A 133 -1.64 -0.83 17.84
CA LYS A 133 -1.27 -0.56 19.22
C LYS A 133 -1.71 -1.67 20.18
N SER A 134 -2.32 -2.73 19.67
CA SER A 134 -2.77 -3.85 20.51
C SER A 134 -1.64 -4.75 20.99
#